data_dfd5ebd31e55736af7f5c1bfbae346db
#
_entry.id   dfd5ebd31e55736af7f5c1bfbae346db
#
_cell.length_a   1.000
_cell.length_b   1.000
_cell.length_c   1.000
_cell.angle_alpha   90.00
_cell.angle_beta   90.00
_cell.angle_gamma   90.00
#
_symmetry.space_group_name_H-M   'P 1'
#
loop_
_entity.id
_entity.type
_entity.pdbx_description
1 polymer ?
#
loop_
_entity_poly.entity_id
_entity_poly.type
_entity_poly.pdbx_seq_one_letter_code
_entity_poly.pdbx_strand_id
1 'polypeptide(L)'
;MWRTPRECTEAIEYYNLNEEFDNNVGYSWAYDKAVPIETRIGTMYGLEKVYDADKFILAYYDDPRELYLHRMYRKSFKAFTMNMARFETRSMYHEAIGKFHGQTSNLASIVPTSIYDSDFVQSKWAFGCFLTSSPSGINGVYAGDDLYEIDDHLDASLLRTYSYIVQLYRQLENVNVIVEGGRWHNYVHGGGLISGVMLHLSKDQMDLDDDSVDSVAPGLRSYIINQCWYGLPAGAPVPFILVGDELTENITKKDIFSRYLSLTPTFKSCKTLPEAIEYSTKVSNGGGYLIFDGSFGFVNCSRSIAEEMIRKAPGIIKLVDEELYPKYMKQRGLEIK
;
A
#
# COMPACT_ATOMS: atom_id res chain seq x y z
N MET A 1 4.36 -6.47 -6.44
CA MET A 1 5.02 -5.25 -6.91
C MET A 1 5.15 -5.33 -8.43
N TRP A 2 4.89 -4.26 -9.15
CA TRP A 2 4.99 -4.23 -10.61
C TRP A 2 6.42 -3.85 -10.99
N ARG A 3 7.26 -4.84 -11.22
CA ARG A 3 8.64 -4.61 -11.63
C ARG A 3 8.92 -5.24 -12.98
N THR A 4 9.72 -4.57 -13.78
CA THR A 4 10.25 -5.15 -15.00
C THR A 4 11.38 -6.12 -14.67
N PRO A 5 11.72 -7.05 -15.58
CA PRO A 5 12.91 -7.89 -15.42
C PRO A 5 14.18 -7.08 -15.12
N ARG A 6 14.34 -5.93 -15.78
CA ARG A 6 15.46 -5.02 -15.58
C ARG A 6 15.51 -4.50 -14.12
N GLU A 7 14.38 -3.99 -13.62
CA GLU A 7 14.31 -3.49 -12.24
C GLU A 7 14.53 -4.59 -11.20
N CYS A 8 14.10 -5.82 -11.49
CA CYS A 8 14.38 -6.95 -10.62
C CYS A 8 15.89 -7.27 -10.59
N THR A 9 16.56 -7.25 -11.74
CA THR A 9 18.02 -7.45 -11.82
C THR A 9 18.75 -6.34 -11.08
N GLU A 10 18.39 -5.08 -11.33
CA GLU A 10 18.97 -3.93 -10.61
C GLU A 10 18.76 -4.03 -9.09
N ALA A 11 17.63 -4.59 -8.64
CA ALA A 11 17.38 -4.81 -7.20
C ALA A 11 18.29 -5.89 -6.61
N ILE A 12 18.44 -7.00 -7.33
CA ILE A 12 19.32 -8.10 -6.91
C ILE A 12 20.77 -7.59 -6.76
N GLU A 13 21.24 -6.81 -7.72
CA GLU A 13 22.57 -6.20 -7.69
C GLU A 13 22.70 -5.16 -6.56
N TYR A 14 21.73 -4.26 -6.45
CA TYR A 14 21.75 -3.17 -5.46
C TYR A 14 21.80 -3.67 -4.02
N TYR A 15 21.08 -4.75 -3.71
CA TYR A 15 21.05 -5.35 -2.38
C TYR A 15 22.09 -6.46 -2.21
N ASN A 16 22.95 -6.67 -3.20
CA ASN A 16 23.98 -7.73 -3.19
C ASN A 16 23.41 -9.14 -2.88
N LEU A 17 22.19 -9.42 -3.36
CA LEU A 17 21.50 -10.66 -3.00
C LEU A 17 22.20 -11.90 -3.57
N ASN A 18 22.90 -11.77 -4.69
CA ASN A 18 23.65 -12.89 -5.28
C ASN A 18 24.77 -13.39 -4.35
N GLU A 19 25.47 -12.47 -3.67
CA GLU A 19 26.49 -12.85 -2.68
C GLU A 19 25.86 -13.43 -1.42
N GLU A 20 24.78 -12.77 -0.93
CA GLU A 20 24.08 -13.19 0.29
C GLU A 20 23.48 -14.61 0.18
N PHE A 21 23.03 -14.99 -1.01
CA PHE A 21 22.34 -16.27 -1.25
C PHE A 21 23.08 -17.19 -2.23
N ASP A 22 24.39 -17.10 -2.34
CA ASP A 22 25.24 -17.97 -3.18
C ASP A 22 24.73 -18.12 -4.63
N ASN A 23 24.28 -17.03 -5.24
CA ASN A 23 23.64 -16.98 -6.56
C ASN A 23 22.34 -17.79 -6.70
N ASN A 24 21.72 -18.20 -5.61
CA ASN A 24 20.40 -18.86 -5.61
C ASN A 24 19.24 -17.86 -5.55
N VAL A 25 19.39 -16.73 -6.22
CA VAL A 25 18.35 -15.68 -6.29
C VAL A 25 17.77 -15.62 -7.67
N GLY A 26 16.45 -15.66 -7.71
CA GLY A 26 15.68 -15.46 -8.93
C GLY A 26 14.60 -14.38 -8.75
N TYR A 27 14.01 -14.00 -9.84
CA TYR A 27 12.81 -13.16 -9.84
C TYR A 27 11.73 -13.75 -10.73
N SER A 28 10.51 -13.39 -10.45
CA SER A 28 9.36 -13.63 -11.32
C SER A 28 8.75 -12.31 -11.76
N TRP A 29 8.26 -12.28 -12.98
CA TRP A 29 7.58 -11.14 -13.55
C TRP A 29 6.14 -11.49 -13.91
N ALA A 30 5.23 -10.52 -13.81
CA ALA A 30 3.79 -10.74 -14.03
C ALA A 30 3.43 -11.37 -15.39
N TYR A 31 4.31 -11.31 -16.37
CA TYR A 31 4.12 -11.87 -17.70
C TYR A 31 4.94 -13.15 -17.96
N ASP A 32 5.58 -13.69 -16.92
CA ASP A 32 6.22 -15.00 -17.00
C ASP A 32 5.17 -16.11 -17.26
N LYS A 33 5.62 -17.31 -17.55
CA LYS A 33 4.76 -18.43 -17.87
C LYS A 33 3.72 -18.70 -16.76
N ALA A 34 2.49 -19.00 -17.18
CA ALA A 34 1.38 -19.25 -16.28
C ALA A 34 1.32 -20.71 -15.82
N VAL A 35 0.84 -20.89 -14.61
CA VAL A 35 0.25 -22.16 -14.14
C VAL A 35 -1.20 -21.90 -13.77
N PRO A 36 -2.18 -22.70 -14.29
CA PRO A 36 -3.56 -22.59 -13.87
C PRO A 36 -3.75 -23.13 -12.45
N ILE A 37 -4.53 -22.42 -11.67
CA ILE A 37 -4.90 -22.77 -10.29
C ILE A 37 -6.42 -22.80 -10.22
N GLU A 38 -6.99 -23.97 -10.08
CA GLU A 38 -8.42 -24.13 -9.90
C GLU A 38 -8.83 -23.70 -8.49
N THR A 39 -9.76 -22.77 -8.40
CA THR A 39 -10.25 -22.21 -7.14
C THR A 39 -11.76 -22.26 -7.05
N ARG A 40 -12.33 -22.03 -5.87
CA ARG A 40 -13.78 -21.97 -5.66
C ARG A 40 -14.50 -20.88 -6.47
N ILE A 41 -13.77 -19.91 -7.02
CA ILE A 41 -14.32 -18.80 -7.82
C ILE A 41 -13.92 -18.85 -9.29
N GLY A 42 -13.30 -19.95 -9.73
CA GLY A 42 -12.84 -20.17 -11.10
C GLY A 42 -11.32 -20.33 -11.21
N THR A 43 -10.84 -20.48 -12.43
CA THR A 43 -9.41 -20.66 -12.71
C THR A 43 -8.66 -19.35 -12.56
N MET A 44 -7.66 -19.36 -11.69
CA MET A 44 -6.68 -18.27 -11.52
C MET A 44 -5.36 -18.67 -12.17
N TYR A 45 -4.50 -17.69 -12.40
CA TYR A 45 -3.20 -17.93 -13.03
C TYR A 45 -2.08 -17.47 -12.10
N GLY A 46 -1.31 -18.45 -11.64
CA GLY A 46 -0.07 -18.24 -10.90
C GLY A 46 1.13 -18.09 -11.83
N LEU A 47 2.26 -17.72 -11.26
CA LEU A 47 3.55 -17.69 -11.96
C LEU A 47 4.23 -19.04 -11.83
N GLU A 48 4.49 -19.72 -12.94
CA GLU A 48 5.11 -21.06 -12.95
C GLU A 48 6.40 -21.08 -12.13
N LYS A 49 7.29 -20.10 -12.28
CA LYS A 49 8.54 -20.01 -11.51
C LYS A 49 8.35 -20.05 -9.99
N VAL A 50 7.21 -19.59 -9.48
CA VAL A 50 6.89 -19.64 -8.06
C VAL A 50 6.34 -21.00 -7.67
N TYR A 51 5.45 -21.53 -8.49
CA TYR A 51 4.72 -22.76 -8.17
C TYR A 51 5.36 -24.05 -8.70
N ASP A 52 6.50 -23.97 -9.37
CA ASP A 52 7.30 -25.13 -9.80
C ASP A 52 8.06 -25.78 -8.63
N ALA A 53 8.25 -25.06 -7.54
CA ALA A 53 8.85 -25.60 -6.32
C ALA A 53 7.96 -26.69 -5.69
N ASP A 54 8.55 -27.70 -5.06
CA ASP A 54 7.84 -28.73 -4.30
C ASP A 54 7.10 -28.13 -3.11
N LYS A 55 7.76 -27.20 -2.40
CA LYS A 55 7.23 -26.44 -1.29
C LYS A 55 7.70 -24.99 -1.36
N PHE A 56 6.89 -24.07 -0.86
CA PHE A 56 7.30 -22.67 -0.72
C PHE A 56 6.96 -22.09 0.65
N ILE A 57 7.72 -21.11 1.02
CA ILE A 57 7.57 -20.29 2.23
C ILE A 57 7.22 -18.87 1.77
N LEU A 58 6.24 -18.26 2.39
CA LEU A 58 5.96 -16.86 2.19
C LEU A 58 6.65 -16.02 3.26
N ALA A 59 7.79 -15.44 2.92
CA ALA A 59 8.42 -14.42 3.75
C ALA A 59 7.92 -13.04 3.34
N TYR A 60 7.33 -12.30 4.27
CA TYR A 60 6.73 -11.01 4.01
C TYR A 60 7.09 -10.00 5.09
N TYR A 61 7.23 -8.77 4.67
CA TYR A 61 7.48 -7.65 5.55
C TYR A 61 6.26 -6.75 5.56
N ASP A 62 5.62 -6.58 6.72
CA ASP A 62 4.47 -5.70 6.82
C ASP A 62 4.94 -4.25 6.88
N ASP A 63 4.59 -3.51 5.85
CA ASP A 63 4.98 -2.12 5.67
C ASP A 63 3.75 -1.23 5.86
N PRO A 64 3.71 -0.36 6.88
CA PRO A 64 2.59 0.55 7.08
C PRO A 64 2.35 1.50 5.89
N ARG A 65 3.35 1.71 5.05
CA ARG A 65 3.21 2.50 3.82
C ARG A 65 2.32 1.84 2.76
N GLU A 66 2.00 0.55 2.91
CA GLU A 66 1.10 -0.17 1.99
C GLU A 66 -0.39 -0.02 2.31
N LEU A 67 -0.78 0.81 3.25
CA LEU A 67 -2.19 1.02 3.64
C LEU A 67 -3.09 1.61 2.53
N TYR A 68 -2.53 2.03 1.44
CA TYR A 68 -3.22 2.86 0.45
C TYR A 68 -4.11 2.14 -0.55
N LEU A 69 -3.92 0.84 -0.76
CA LEU A 69 -4.61 0.13 -1.85
C LEU A 69 -5.87 -0.59 -1.41
N HIS A 70 -5.97 -0.96 -0.15
CA HIS A 70 -7.09 -1.74 0.35
C HIS A 70 -7.12 -1.72 1.88
N ARG A 71 -8.27 -2.07 2.42
CA ARG A 71 -8.48 -2.17 3.85
C ARG A 71 -7.62 -3.30 4.42
N MET A 72 -7.22 -3.15 5.68
CA MET A 72 -6.55 -4.20 6.42
C MET A 72 -7.53 -5.33 6.77
N TYR A 73 -7.78 -6.17 5.80
CA TYR A 73 -8.53 -7.41 5.99
C TYR A 73 -7.99 -8.44 5.01
N ARG A 74 -7.47 -9.52 5.57
CA ARG A 74 -6.78 -10.57 4.80
C ARG A 74 -5.59 -10.04 3.97
N LYS A 75 -4.91 -9.02 4.50
CA LYS A 75 -3.77 -8.36 3.85
C LYS A 75 -2.62 -9.33 3.60
N SER A 76 -2.39 -10.28 4.50
CA SER A 76 -1.33 -11.28 4.40
C SER A 76 -1.47 -12.17 3.15
N PHE A 77 -2.68 -12.34 2.67
CA PHE A 77 -2.98 -13.12 1.46
C PHE A 77 -2.67 -12.38 0.15
N LYS A 78 -2.41 -11.08 0.21
CA LYS A 78 -2.17 -10.22 -0.97
C LYS A 78 -1.08 -10.77 -1.91
N ALA A 79 -0.09 -11.47 -1.37
CA ALA A 79 0.98 -12.07 -2.16
C ALA A 79 0.46 -12.99 -3.27
N PHE A 80 -0.63 -13.72 -3.02
CA PHE A 80 -1.24 -14.64 -3.99
C PHE A 80 -1.85 -13.94 -5.19
N THR A 81 -2.19 -12.67 -5.09
CA THR A 81 -2.72 -11.86 -6.21
C THR A 81 -1.72 -10.87 -6.77
N MET A 82 -0.66 -10.54 -6.02
CA MET A 82 0.30 -9.51 -6.42
C MET A 82 1.66 -10.07 -6.79
N ASN A 83 2.28 -10.86 -5.92
CA ASN A 83 3.67 -11.29 -6.10
C ASN A 83 3.74 -12.64 -6.84
N MET A 84 2.81 -13.54 -6.56
CA MET A 84 2.79 -14.91 -7.04
C MET A 84 1.84 -15.12 -8.22
N ALA A 85 1.02 -14.11 -8.55
CA ALA A 85 0.03 -14.18 -9.60
C ALA A 85 0.55 -13.67 -10.94
N ARG A 86 0.08 -14.28 -12.01
CA ARG A 86 0.25 -13.78 -13.38
C ARG A 86 -0.64 -12.57 -13.64
N PHE A 87 -0.35 -11.87 -14.72
CA PHE A 87 -1.01 -10.61 -15.08
C PHE A 87 -2.55 -10.69 -15.08
N GLU A 88 -3.14 -11.76 -15.56
CA GLU A 88 -4.60 -11.93 -15.63
C GLU A 88 -5.24 -11.90 -14.25
N THR A 89 -4.70 -12.67 -13.31
CA THR A 89 -5.19 -12.70 -11.93
C THR A 89 -4.96 -11.38 -11.22
N ARG A 90 -3.81 -10.72 -11.45
CA ARG A 90 -3.56 -9.38 -10.92
C ARG A 90 -4.56 -8.36 -11.45
N SER A 91 -4.85 -8.39 -12.75
CA SER A 91 -5.80 -7.46 -13.38
C SER A 91 -7.21 -7.65 -12.84
N MET A 92 -7.65 -8.90 -12.71
CA MET A 92 -8.94 -9.20 -12.12
C MET A 92 -9.07 -8.72 -10.67
N TYR A 93 -8.03 -8.92 -9.85
CA TYR A 93 -7.99 -8.44 -8.48
C TYR A 93 -8.09 -6.90 -8.41
N HIS A 94 -7.32 -6.19 -9.24
CA HIS A 94 -7.37 -4.73 -9.29
C HIS A 94 -8.68 -4.20 -9.86
N GLU A 95 -9.27 -4.88 -10.82
CA GLU A 95 -10.58 -4.53 -11.35
C GLU A 95 -11.68 -4.70 -10.29
N ALA A 96 -11.62 -5.77 -9.51
CA ALA A 96 -12.54 -6.00 -8.39
C ALA A 96 -12.41 -4.88 -7.33
N ILE A 97 -11.18 -4.52 -6.95
CA ILE A 97 -10.95 -3.37 -6.04
C ILE A 97 -11.48 -2.08 -6.65
N GLY A 98 -11.22 -1.82 -7.92
CA GLY A 98 -11.62 -0.58 -8.59
C GLY A 98 -13.13 -0.41 -8.76
N LYS A 99 -13.87 -1.50 -8.93
CA LYS A 99 -15.33 -1.46 -9.16
C LYS A 99 -16.16 -1.35 -7.88
N PHE A 100 -15.65 -1.79 -6.77
CA PHE A 100 -16.42 -2.02 -5.55
C PHE A 100 -15.89 -1.22 -4.37
N HIS A 101 -15.62 0.06 -4.58
CA HIS A 101 -15.20 0.97 -3.52
C HIS A 101 -16.20 0.97 -2.35
N GLY A 102 -15.71 0.90 -1.14
CA GLY A 102 -16.52 0.87 0.07
C GLY A 102 -16.90 -0.55 0.51
N GLN A 103 -17.30 -1.42 -0.41
CA GLN A 103 -17.63 -2.83 -0.15
C GLN A 103 -16.46 -3.78 -0.44
N THR A 104 -15.32 -3.25 -0.80
CA THR A 104 -14.20 -4.00 -1.39
C THR A 104 -13.40 -4.83 -0.43
N SER A 105 -13.45 -4.56 0.86
CA SER A 105 -12.66 -5.31 1.81
C SER A 105 -12.93 -6.81 1.73
N ASN A 106 -14.19 -7.21 1.74
CA ASN A 106 -14.58 -8.61 1.66
C ASN A 106 -14.36 -9.20 0.26
N LEU A 107 -14.71 -8.45 -0.79
CA LEU A 107 -14.54 -8.92 -2.17
C LEU A 107 -13.06 -8.98 -2.56
N ALA A 108 -12.26 -8.00 -2.16
CA ALA A 108 -10.83 -8.02 -2.40
C ALA A 108 -10.12 -9.19 -1.71
N SER A 109 -10.61 -9.65 -0.56
CA SER A 109 -10.05 -10.80 0.14
C SER A 109 -10.44 -12.14 -0.50
N ILE A 110 -11.58 -12.22 -1.19
CA ILE A 110 -12.07 -13.47 -1.79
C ILE A 110 -11.09 -14.04 -2.82
N VAL A 111 -10.50 -13.22 -3.66
CA VAL A 111 -9.58 -13.68 -4.70
C VAL A 111 -8.30 -14.29 -4.10
N PRO A 112 -7.55 -13.60 -3.25
CA PRO A 112 -6.32 -14.15 -2.69
C PRO A 112 -6.57 -15.33 -1.76
N THR A 113 -7.62 -15.32 -0.96
CA THR A 113 -7.96 -16.45 -0.09
C THR A 113 -8.40 -17.67 -0.91
N SER A 114 -9.15 -17.49 -2.00
CA SER A 114 -9.52 -18.58 -2.88
C SER A 114 -8.33 -19.28 -3.55
N ILE A 115 -7.26 -18.51 -3.83
CA ILE A 115 -6.01 -19.07 -4.35
C ILE A 115 -5.29 -19.85 -3.25
N TYR A 116 -5.13 -19.26 -2.07
CA TYR A 116 -4.50 -19.93 -0.93
C TYR A 116 -5.22 -21.22 -0.55
N ASP A 117 -6.56 -21.22 -0.49
CA ASP A 117 -7.39 -22.36 -0.11
C ASP A 117 -7.44 -23.48 -1.16
N SER A 118 -6.90 -23.27 -2.36
CA SER A 118 -6.90 -24.29 -3.40
C SER A 118 -6.02 -25.49 -3.02
N ASP A 119 -6.46 -26.70 -3.38
CA ASP A 119 -5.69 -27.93 -3.13
C ASP A 119 -4.28 -27.84 -3.74
N PHE A 120 -4.17 -27.17 -4.89
CA PHE A 120 -2.90 -26.98 -5.57
C PHE A 120 -1.92 -26.16 -4.71
N VAL A 121 -2.34 -25.03 -4.17
CA VAL A 121 -1.50 -24.17 -3.32
C VAL A 121 -1.24 -24.84 -2.00
N GLN A 122 -2.25 -25.43 -1.36
CA GLN A 122 -2.11 -26.12 -0.08
C GLN A 122 -1.14 -27.31 -0.17
N SER A 123 -1.11 -28.02 -1.30
CA SER A 123 -0.13 -29.10 -1.50
C SER A 123 1.33 -28.63 -1.50
N LYS A 124 1.57 -27.34 -1.80
CA LYS A 124 2.89 -26.71 -1.90
C LYS A 124 3.22 -25.72 -0.76
N TRP A 125 2.24 -25.35 0.01
CA TRP A 125 2.41 -24.45 1.15
C TRP A 125 3.21 -25.13 2.26
N ALA A 126 4.22 -24.45 2.79
CA ALA A 126 4.97 -24.88 3.96
C ALA A 126 4.60 -24.04 5.18
N PHE A 127 4.92 -22.75 5.17
CA PHE A 127 4.56 -21.81 6.23
C PHE A 127 4.71 -20.35 5.76
N GLY A 128 4.13 -19.42 6.52
CA GLY A 128 4.35 -17.99 6.39
C GLY A 128 5.27 -17.46 7.49
N CYS A 129 6.09 -16.46 7.15
CA CYS A 129 6.91 -15.72 8.10
C CYS A 129 6.76 -14.22 7.84
N PHE A 130 6.16 -13.52 8.77
CA PHE A 130 5.84 -12.10 8.63
C PHE A 130 6.62 -11.27 9.64
N LEU A 131 7.26 -10.24 9.13
CA LEU A 131 8.02 -9.28 9.91
C LEU A 131 7.19 -8.01 10.07
N THR A 132 7.06 -7.53 11.29
CA THR A 132 6.52 -6.20 11.58
C THR A 132 7.63 -5.25 11.96
N SER A 133 7.40 -3.97 11.76
CA SER A 133 8.43 -2.97 11.98
C SER A 133 7.91 -1.70 12.66
N SER A 134 8.83 -1.01 13.25
CA SER A 134 8.71 0.33 13.80
C SER A 134 9.81 1.22 13.20
N PRO A 135 9.82 2.54 13.48
CA PRO A 135 10.96 3.39 13.14
C PRO A 135 12.31 2.92 13.68
N SER A 136 12.30 2.10 14.73
CA SER A 136 13.52 1.54 15.32
C SER A 136 13.97 0.23 14.68
N GLY A 137 13.26 -0.29 13.69
CA GLY A 137 13.56 -1.55 13.00
C GLY A 137 12.46 -2.59 13.17
N ILE A 138 12.81 -3.86 12.93
CA ILE A 138 11.90 -5.00 13.10
C ILE A 138 11.57 -5.15 14.58
N ASN A 139 10.28 -5.20 14.91
CA ASN A 139 9.77 -5.32 16.27
C ASN A 139 8.91 -6.57 16.51
N GLY A 140 8.62 -7.34 15.48
CA GLY A 140 7.90 -8.59 15.59
C GLY A 140 8.19 -9.54 14.44
N VAL A 141 8.13 -10.84 14.75
CA VAL A 141 8.22 -11.93 13.78
C VAL A 141 7.08 -12.89 14.10
N TYR A 142 6.22 -13.14 13.12
CA TYR A 142 5.11 -14.08 13.23
C TYR A 142 5.26 -15.15 12.16
N ALA A 143 5.32 -16.40 12.57
CA ALA A 143 5.46 -17.52 11.66
C ALA A 143 4.50 -18.65 12.04
N GLY A 144 3.94 -19.31 11.04
CA GLY A 144 3.01 -20.43 11.23
C GLY A 144 2.65 -21.07 9.90
N ASP A 145 2.02 -22.21 9.96
CA ASP A 145 1.54 -22.97 8.81
C ASP A 145 0.12 -22.58 8.39
N ASP A 146 -0.65 -21.93 9.25
CA ASP A 146 -1.94 -21.35 8.92
C ASP A 146 -1.84 -19.83 8.70
N LEU A 147 -2.06 -19.42 7.45
CA LEU A 147 -1.99 -18.01 7.09
C LEU A 147 -3.18 -17.20 7.64
N TYR A 148 -4.30 -17.83 7.95
CA TYR A 148 -5.42 -17.15 8.61
C TYR A 148 -5.08 -16.77 10.04
N GLU A 149 -4.43 -17.67 10.80
CA GLU A 149 -3.97 -17.38 12.16
C GLU A 149 -2.92 -16.26 12.19
N ILE A 150 -1.98 -16.28 11.21
CA ILE A 150 -0.99 -15.20 11.06
C ILE A 150 -1.67 -13.87 10.77
N ASP A 151 -2.62 -13.84 9.84
CA ASP A 151 -3.33 -12.62 9.43
C ASP A 151 -4.16 -12.04 10.58
N ASP A 152 -4.89 -12.88 11.30
CA ASP A 152 -5.65 -12.47 12.47
C ASP A 152 -4.75 -11.90 13.57
N HIS A 153 -3.58 -12.48 13.78
CA HIS A 153 -2.60 -11.98 14.74
C HIS A 153 -2.01 -10.63 14.32
N LEU A 154 -1.68 -10.48 13.03
CA LEU A 154 -1.17 -9.23 12.47
C LEU A 154 -2.24 -8.13 12.54
N ASP A 155 -3.47 -8.43 12.17
CA ASP A 155 -4.58 -7.50 12.28
C ASP A 155 -4.74 -7.03 13.73
N ALA A 156 -4.79 -7.94 14.70
CA ALA A 156 -4.92 -7.61 16.11
C ALA A 156 -3.78 -6.69 16.60
N SER A 157 -2.57 -6.88 16.11
CA SER A 157 -1.39 -6.11 16.55
C SER A 157 -1.25 -4.76 15.83
N LEU A 158 -1.64 -4.68 14.57
CA LEU A 158 -1.35 -3.54 13.70
C LEU A 158 -2.50 -2.55 13.55
N LEU A 159 -3.75 -3.01 13.65
CA LEU A 159 -4.95 -2.17 13.49
C LEU A 159 -4.92 -0.91 14.35
N ARG A 160 -4.50 -1.03 15.61
CA ARG A 160 -4.40 0.11 16.51
C ARG A 160 -3.41 1.16 16.01
N THR A 161 -2.19 0.73 15.68
CA THR A 161 -1.13 1.63 15.18
C THR A 161 -1.54 2.31 13.88
N TYR A 162 -2.12 1.56 12.97
CA TYR A 162 -2.56 2.11 11.69
C TYR A 162 -3.74 3.06 11.84
N SER A 163 -4.63 2.79 12.78
CA SER A 163 -5.72 3.71 13.10
C SER A 163 -5.23 5.04 13.63
N TYR A 164 -4.19 5.04 14.49
CA TYR A 164 -3.57 6.29 14.92
C TYR A 164 -3.02 7.10 13.74
N ILE A 165 -2.33 6.46 12.81
CA ILE A 165 -1.74 7.11 11.63
C ILE A 165 -2.84 7.70 10.74
N VAL A 166 -3.87 6.90 10.43
CA VAL A 166 -4.99 7.33 9.59
C VAL A 166 -5.71 8.53 10.21
N GLN A 167 -6.09 8.41 11.47
CA GLN A 167 -6.81 9.49 12.16
C GLN A 167 -5.96 10.75 12.33
N LEU A 168 -4.66 10.60 12.61
CA LEU A 168 -3.76 11.74 12.76
C LEU A 168 -3.65 12.53 11.47
N TYR A 169 -3.40 11.88 10.36
CA TYR A 169 -3.20 12.58 9.08
C TYR A 169 -4.50 13.18 8.54
N ARG A 170 -5.61 12.46 8.66
CA ARG A 170 -6.89 12.96 8.16
C ARG A 170 -7.44 14.14 8.95
N GLN A 171 -7.00 14.35 10.17
CA GLN A 171 -7.43 15.48 11.01
C GLN A 171 -6.54 16.71 10.89
N LEU A 172 -5.46 16.67 10.10
CA LEU A 172 -4.66 17.88 9.83
C LEU A 172 -5.50 18.93 9.09
N GLU A 173 -5.36 20.21 9.49
CA GLU A 173 -6.30 21.27 9.07
C GLU A 173 -5.86 22.05 7.85
N ASN A 174 -4.57 22.32 7.71
CA ASN A 174 -4.02 23.10 6.60
C ASN A 174 -2.69 22.49 6.15
N VAL A 175 -2.76 21.41 5.41
CA VAL A 175 -1.62 20.57 5.05
C VAL A 175 -1.45 20.47 3.55
N ASN A 176 -0.22 20.54 3.12
CA ASN A 176 0.23 20.23 1.79
C ASN A 176 0.99 18.92 1.80
N VAL A 177 0.76 18.06 0.85
CA VAL A 177 1.50 16.80 0.68
C VAL A 177 2.48 16.96 -0.47
N ILE A 178 3.74 16.65 -0.21
CA ILE A 178 4.81 16.64 -1.20
C ILE A 178 5.36 15.22 -1.24
N VAL A 179 5.20 14.56 -2.38
CA VAL A 179 5.79 13.24 -2.63
C VAL A 179 7.08 13.45 -3.39
N GLU A 180 8.20 13.21 -2.75
CA GLU A 180 9.49 13.23 -3.42
C GLU A 180 9.74 11.95 -4.18
N GLY A 181 10.21 12.10 -5.41
CA GLY A 181 10.67 10.99 -6.22
C GLY A 181 11.88 10.34 -5.57
N GLY A 182 11.65 9.17 -5.05
CA GLY A 182 12.71 8.35 -4.51
C GLY A 182 13.31 7.41 -5.57
N ARG A 183 14.24 6.62 -5.12
CA ARG A 183 14.73 5.50 -5.92
C ARG A 183 13.58 4.54 -6.24
N TRP A 184 13.66 3.85 -7.36
CA TRP A 184 12.61 2.94 -7.86
C TRP A 184 12.08 1.94 -6.82
N HIS A 185 12.89 1.50 -5.86
CA HIS A 185 12.47 0.59 -4.79
C HIS A 185 11.56 1.23 -3.74
N ASN A 186 11.50 2.56 -3.69
CA ASN A 186 10.67 3.31 -2.75
C ASN A 186 9.37 3.81 -3.39
N TYR A 187 9.23 3.72 -4.70
CA TYR A 187 8.14 4.40 -5.41
C TYR A 187 6.73 3.92 -5.01
N VAL A 188 6.57 2.64 -4.71
CA VAL A 188 5.27 2.10 -4.29
C VAL A 188 4.93 2.57 -2.88
N HIS A 189 5.91 2.55 -2.01
CA HIS A 189 5.74 2.84 -0.59
C HIS A 189 5.80 4.34 -0.30
N GLY A 190 6.59 5.09 -1.07
CA GLY A 190 6.79 6.50 -0.87
C GLY A 190 5.51 7.33 -0.88
N GLY A 191 4.67 7.15 -1.90
CA GLY A 191 3.38 7.82 -1.98
C GLY A 191 2.24 7.07 -1.28
N GLY A 192 2.45 5.81 -0.96
CA GLY A 192 1.39 4.88 -0.58
C GLY A 192 0.63 5.31 0.67
N LEU A 193 1.30 5.46 1.79
CA LEU A 193 0.66 5.84 3.04
C LEU A 193 -0.10 7.16 2.93
N ILE A 194 0.55 8.18 2.40
CA ILE A 194 -0.07 9.50 2.30
C ILE A 194 -1.17 9.54 1.26
N SER A 195 -0.96 8.93 0.10
CA SER A 195 -2.02 8.81 -0.91
C SER A 195 -3.21 8.04 -0.38
N GLY A 196 -2.97 6.95 0.31
CA GLY A 196 -4.03 6.15 0.92
C GLY A 196 -4.81 6.88 2.00
N VAL A 197 -4.14 7.64 2.84
CA VAL A 197 -4.79 8.35 3.95
C VAL A 197 -5.39 9.69 3.52
N MET A 198 -4.71 10.42 2.65
CA MET A 198 -5.09 11.80 2.30
C MET A 198 -5.98 11.89 1.07
N LEU A 199 -5.81 10.98 0.10
CA LEU A 199 -6.51 10.99 -1.19
C LEU A 199 -7.42 9.78 -1.40
N HIS A 200 -7.44 8.82 -0.49
CA HIS A 200 -8.18 7.58 -0.69
C HIS A 200 -9.70 7.81 -0.74
N LEU A 201 -10.38 6.85 -1.34
CA LEU A 201 -11.83 6.86 -1.48
C LEU A 201 -12.56 6.70 -0.15
N SER A 202 -12.05 5.89 0.77
CA SER A 202 -12.62 5.68 2.10
C SER A 202 -12.19 6.74 3.08
N LYS A 203 -13.08 7.15 3.97
CA LYS A 203 -12.73 8.02 5.11
C LYS A 203 -11.86 7.28 6.11
N ASP A 204 -12.15 6.02 6.30
CA ASP A 204 -11.44 5.16 7.23
C ASP A 204 -11.19 3.79 6.61
N GLN A 205 -9.93 3.52 6.31
CA GLN A 205 -9.52 2.27 5.67
C GLN A 205 -9.53 1.06 6.61
N MET A 206 -9.61 1.29 7.92
CA MET A 206 -9.69 0.23 8.90
C MET A 206 -11.12 -0.21 9.14
N ASP A 207 -12.08 0.66 8.85
CA ASP A 207 -13.51 0.39 9.01
C ASP A 207 -14.05 -0.45 7.85
N LEU A 208 -14.45 -1.69 8.11
CA LEU A 208 -15.00 -2.58 7.09
C LEU A 208 -16.42 -2.16 6.65
N ASP A 209 -17.12 -1.38 7.45
CA ASP A 209 -18.46 -0.87 7.15
C ASP A 209 -18.44 0.53 6.51
N ASP A 210 -17.27 1.16 6.38
CA ASP A 210 -17.17 2.45 5.69
C ASP A 210 -17.43 2.26 4.19
N ASP A 211 -18.54 2.76 3.72
CA ASP A 211 -18.99 2.76 2.32
C ASP A 211 -18.71 4.09 1.61
N SER A 212 -18.03 5.01 2.30
CA SER A 212 -17.70 6.32 1.72
C SER A 212 -16.85 6.20 0.47
N VAL A 213 -17.14 7.03 -0.50
CA VAL A 213 -16.39 7.17 -1.74
C VAL A 213 -16.00 8.65 -1.92
N ASP A 214 -14.90 8.89 -2.59
CA ASP A 214 -14.43 10.25 -2.90
C ASP A 214 -14.13 11.11 -1.66
N SER A 215 -13.49 10.52 -0.68
CA SER A 215 -13.17 11.17 0.59
C SER A 215 -11.71 11.61 0.66
N VAL A 216 -11.45 12.81 0.16
CA VAL A 216 -10.17 13.50 0.40
C VAL A 216 -10.13 14.04 1.84
N ALA A 217 -8.94 14.01 2.47
CA ALA A 217 -8.78 14.59 3.81
C ALA A 217 -9.16 16.07 3.82
N PRO A 218 -10.04 16.53 4.74
CA PRO A 218 -10.61 17.88 4.71
C PRO A 218 -9.58 19.01 4.78
N GLY A 219 -8.46 18.76 5.42
CA GLY A 219 -7.36 19.75 5.57
C GLY A 219 -6.37 19.78 4.42
N LEU A 220 -6.45 18.87 3.45
CA LEU A 220 -5.52 18.85 2.32
C LEU A 220 -5.73 20.06 1.40
N ARG A 221 -4.65 20.81 1.17
CA ARG A 221 -4.66 22.02 0.32
C ARG A 221 -3.98 21.81 -1.02
N SER A 222 -2.92 21.02 -1.07
CA SER A 222 -2.25 20.64 -2.30
C SER A 222 -1.62 19.26 -2.19
N TYR A 223 -1.46 18.61 -3.33
CA TYR A 223 -0.75 17.37 -3.47
C TYR A 223 0.27 17.54 -4.59
N ILE A 224 1.54 17.51 -4.25
CA ILE A 224 2.63 17.82 -5.15
C ILE A 224 3.48 16.57 -5.31
N ILE A 225 3.72 16.21 -6.55
CA ILE A 225 4.63 15.13 -6.87
C ILE A 225 5.91 15.74 -7.40
N ASN A 226 6.99 15.45 -6.71
CA ASN A 226 8.31 15.94 -7.01
C ASN A 226 9.16 14.82 -7.58
N GLN A 227 9.64 15.04 -8.79
CA GLN A 227 10.56 14.16 -9.52
C GLN A 227 10.18 12.70 -9.81
N CYS A 228 10.83 12.23 -10.80
CA CYS A 228 10.97 10.92 -11.42
C CYS A 228 10.55 9.71 -10.58
N TRP A 229 9.36 9.28 -10.74
CA TRP A 229 9.00 7.91 -10.48
C TRP A 229 9.29 7.11 -11.74
N TYR A 230 10.06 6.06 -11.61
CA TYR A 230 10.27 5.16 -12.73
C TYR A 230 8.94 4.61 -13.20
N GLY A 231 8.67 4.77 -14.47
CA GLY A 231 7.42 4.34 -15.07
C GLY A 231 7.15 2.86 -14.85
N LEU A 232 5.91 2.54 -14.57
CA LEU A 232 5.45 1.17 -14.67
C LEU A 232 5.47 0.74 -16.14
N PRO A 233 5.70 -0.56 -16.42
CA PRO A 233 5.68 -1.04 -17.79
C PRO A 233 4.33 -0.75 -18.44
N ALA A 234 4.35 -0.50 -19.74
CA ALA A 234 3.15 -0.34 -20.53
C ALA A 234 2.18 -1.52 -20.28
N GLY A 235 0.94 -1.22 -19.96
CA GLY A 235 -0.07 -2.23 -19.65
C GLY A 235 -0.21 -2.59 -18.17
N ALA A 236 0.60 -2.05 -17.27
CA ALA A 236 0.34 -2.19 -15.85
C ALA A 236 -1.01 -1.55 -15.48
N PRO A 237 -1.90 -2.25 -14.80
CA PRO A 237 -3.23 -1.73 -14.48
C PRO A 237 -3.22 -0.68 -13.37
N VAL A 238 -2.09 -0.52 -12.66
CA VAL A 238 -1.98 0.46 -11.58
C VAL A 238 -1.47 1.78 -12.15
N PRO A 239 -2.23 2.80 -11.97
CA PRO A 239 -2.04 4.09 -12.60
C PRO A 239 -1.03 5.01 -11.89
N PHE A 240 -0.14 4.51 -11.07
CA PHE A 240 0.88 5.31 -10.38
C PHE A 240 2.19 5.37 -11.14
N ILE A 241 2.13 5.99 -12.28
CA ILE A 241 3.34 6.22 -13.06
C ILE A 241 3.63 7.68 -13.04
N LEU A 242 4.81 8.00 -12.57
CA LEU A 242 5.05 9.38 -12.31
C LEU A 242 6.44 9.79 -12.74
N VAL A 243 6.50 10.49 -13.85
CA VAL A 243 7.72 11.11 -14.34
C VAL A 243 7.41 12.55 -14.75
N GLY A 244 7.78 13.50 -13.91
CA GLY A 244 7.80 14.92 -14.26
C GLY A 244 6.53 15.47 -14.92
N ASP A 245 6.71 16.27 -15.97
CA ASP A 245 5.60 16.93 -16.67
C ASP A 245 4.74 15.96 -17.51
N GLU A 246 5.31 14.87 -18.02
CA GLU A 246 4.59 13.82 -18.74
C GLU A 246 3.54 13.13 -17.86
N LEU A 247 3.78 13.11 -16.57
CA LEU A 247 2.90 12.57 -15.60
C LEU A 247 1.58 13.30 -15.52
N THR A 248 1.62 14.61 -15.36
CA THR A 248 0.43 15.44 -15.24
C THR A 248 -0.46 15.24 -16.46
N GLU A 249 0.14 15.13 -17.65
CA GLU A 249 -0.58 14.89 -18.90
C GLU A 249 -1.17 13.48 -18.99
N ASN A 250 -0.45 12.47 -18.52
CA ASN A 250 -0.92 11.07 -18.51
C ASN A 250 -1.96 10.81 -17.42
N ILE A 251 -1.86 11.46 -16.28
CA ILE A 251 -2.84 11.36 -15.21
C ILE A 251 -4.15 12.03 -15.64
N THR A 252 -4.10 13.23 -16.16
CA THR A 252 -5.30 13.97 -16.57
C THR A 252 -6.08 13.29 -17.70
N LYS A 253 -5.44 12.40 -18.46
CA LYS A 253 -6.09 11.64 -19.55
C LYS A 253 -6.74 10.33 -19.08
N LYS A 254 -6.54 9.87 -17.85
CA LYS A 254 -7.13 8.61 -17.36
C LYS A 254 -8.24 8.88 -16.35
N ASP A 255 -9.44 8.39 -16.64
CA ASP A 255 -10.67 8.63 -15.84
C ASP A 255 -10.50 8.39 -14.33
N ILE A 256 -9.75 7.36 -13.95
CA ILE A 256 -9.47 7.05 -12.55
C ILE A 256 -8.76 8.20 -11.81
N PHE A 257 -7.85 8.93 -12.47
CA PHE A 257 -7.14 10.02 -11.84
C PHE A 257 -7.82 11.36 -11.98
N SER A 258 -8.57 11.58 -13.04
CA SER A 258 -9.38 12.78 -13.19
C SER A 258 -10.31 12.94 -11.99
N ARG A 259 -10.79 11.82 -11.44
CA ARG A 259 -11.60 11.80 -10.23
C ARG A 259 -10.82 12.27 -9.00
N TYR A 260 -9.64 11.73 -8.73
CA TYR A 260 -8.80 12.18 -7.62
C TYR A 260 -8.34 13.62 -7.77
N LEU A 261 -7.99 14.01 -8.99
CA LEU A 261 -7.57 15.38 -9.28
C LEU A 261 -8.72 16.38 -9.08
N SER A 262 -9.96 16.01 -9.38
CA SER A 262 -11.12 16.85 -9.16
C SER A 262 -11.42 17.07 -7.67
N LEU A 263 -11.03 16.15 -6.82
CA LEU A 263 -11.22 16.22 -5.37
C LEU A 263 -10.07 16.94 -4.67
N THR A 264 -8.89 16.99 -5.29
CA THR A 264 -7.72 17.66 -4.72
C THR A 264 -7.71 19.11 -5.09
N PRO A 265 -7.66 20.05 -4.12
CA PRO A 265 -7.75 21.49 -4.40
C PRO A 265 -6.67 21.99 -5.35
N THR A 266 -5.46 21.41 -5.26
CA THR A 266 -4.34 21.73 -6.15
C THR A 266 -3.43 20.53 -6.30
N PHE A 267 -3.28 20.10 -7.55
CA PHE A 267 -2.31 19.09 -7.94
C PHE A 267 -1.26 19.71 -8.85
N LYS A 268 0.01 19.44 -8.58
CA LYS A 268 1.12 19.96 -9.38
C LYS A 268 2.32 19.02 -9.35
N SER A 269 3.06 19.00 -10.42
CA SER A 269 4.42 18.45 -10.49
C SER A 269 5.45 19.58 -10.37
N CYS A 270 6.47 19.37 -9.55
CA CYS A 270 7.60 20.28 -9.38
C CYS A 270 8.92 19.55 -9.67
N LYS A 271 9.96 20.30 -10.04
CA LYS A 271 11.27 19.71 -10.37
C LYS A 271 12.17 19.55 -9.15
N THR A 272 11.99 20.39 -8.16
CA THR A 272 12.83 20.39 -6.96
C THR A 272 12.00 20.52 -5.70
N LEU A 273 12.52 20.05 -4.57
CA LEU A 273 11.86 20.18 -3.28
C LEU A 273 11.64 21.64 -2.86
N PRO A 274 12.63 22.55 -2.99
CA PRO A 274 12.40 23.96 -2.73
C PRO A 274 11.24 24.56 -3.53
N GLU A 275 11.14 24.26 -4.83
CA GLU A 275 10.02 24.69 -5.67
C GLU A 275 8.68 24.17 -5.16
N ALA A 276 8.63 22.91 -4.75
CA ALA A 276 7.44 22.29 -4.20
C ALA A 276 7.01 22.94 -2.89
N ILE A 277 7.95 23.23 -2.00
CA ILE A 277 7.69 23.91 -0.72
C ILE A 277 7.20 25.35 -0.96
N GLU A 278 7.86 26.10 -1.82
CA GLU A 278 7.46 27.48 -2.15
C GLU A 278 6.04 27.50 -2.73
N TYR A 279 5.78 26.64 -3.71
CA TYR A 279 4.49 26.54 -4.33
C TYR A 279 3.39 26.15 -3.33
N SER A 280 3.62 25.11 -2.53
CA SER A 280 2.66 24.62 -1.55
C SER A 280 2.33 25.69 -0.49
N THR A 281 3.33 26.39 0.00
CA THR A 281 3.17 27.49 0.97
C THR A 281 2.31 28.62 0.39
N LYS A 282 2.54 28.94 -0.88
CA LYS A 282 1.79 29.99 -1.58
C LYS A 282 0.31 29.62 -1.77
N VAL A 283 0.02 28.41 -2.28
CA VAL A 283 -1.37 28.01 -2.58
C VAL A 283 -2.19 27.75 -1.33
N SER A 284 -1.56 27.39 -0.23
CA SER A 284 -2.24 27.14 1.05
C SER A 284 -2.26 28.34 1.99
N ASN A 285 -1.77 29.49 1.54
CA ASN A 285 -1.66 30.70 2.35
C ASN A 285 -0.91 30.46 3.69
N GLY A 286 0.28 29.85 3.59
CA GLY A 286 1.12 29.55 4.74
C GLY A 286 0.83 28.22 5.44
N GLY A 287 0.07 27.33 4.80
CA GLY A 287 -0.13 25.96 5.31
C GLY A 287 1.16 25.18 5.43
N GLY A 288 1.17 24.24 6.39
CA GLY A 288 2.30 23.34 6.58
C GLY A 288 2.40 22.26 5.52
N TYR A 289 3.45 21.44 5.58
CA TYR A 289 3.66 20.37 4.62
C TYR A 289 4.10 19.07 5.29
N LEU A 290 3.70 17.97 4.65
CA LEU A 290 4.23 16.62 4.84
C LEU A 290 5.06 16.28 3.61
N ILE A 291 6.30 15.85 3.80
CA ILE A 291 7.17 15.38 2.72
C ILE A 291 7.34 13.89 2.85
N PHE A 292 7.01 13.19 1.78
CA PHE A 292 7.14 11.76 1.68
C PHE A 292 8.24 11.40 0.70
N ASP A 293 9.37 10.98 1.21
CA ASP A 293 10.58 10.66 0.42
C ASP A 293 10.85 9.16 0.28
N GLY A 294 9.90 8.34 0.73
CA GLY A 294 10.03 6.90 0.75
C GLY A 294 10.86 6.34 1.89
N SER A 295 11.32 7.19 2.82
CA SER A 295 12.01 6.74 4.03
C SER A 295 11.10 5.87 4.87
N PHE A 296 11.69 4.80 5.41
CA PHE A 296 10.96 3.85 6.23
C PHE A 296 10.73 4.40 7.65
N GLY A 297 9.46 4.37 8.08
CA GLY A 297 9.09 4.75 9.43
C GLY A 297 9.15 6.23 9.77
N PHE A 298 9.45 7.10 8.79
CA PHE A 298 9.57 8.54 8.99
C PHE A 298 8.76 9.32 7.96
N VAL A 299 8.26 10.47 8.39
CA VAL A 299 7.71 11.50 7.53
C VAL A 299 8.37 12.81 7.88
N ASN A 300 8.98 13.45 6.90
CA ASN A 300 9.47 14.81 7.07
C ASN A 300 8.27 15.78 7.03
N CYS A 301 8.25 16.75 7.92
CA CYS A 301 7.18 17.73 7.94
C CYS A 301 7.64 19.11 8.39
N SER A 302 6.84 20.11 8.10
CA SER A 302 7.05 21.45 8.66
C SER A 302 6.82 21.44 10.17
N ARG A 303 7.47 22.37 10.86
CA ARG A 303 7.32 22.52 12.31
C ARG A 303 5.86 22.70 12.73
N SER A 304 5.10 23.50 11.99
CA SER A 304 3.67 23.72 12.24
C SER A 304 2.85 22.44 12.21
N ILE A 305 3.12 21.53 11.27
CA ILE A 305 2.46 20.23 11.18
C ILE A 305 2.88 19.32 12.33
N ALA A 306 4.18 19.32 12.70
CA ALA A 306 4.64 18.54 13.85
C ALA A 306 3.97 19.00 15.15
N GLU A 307 3.89 20.30 15.40
CA GLU A 307 3.21 20.87 16.56
C GLU A 307 1.70 20.56 16.56
N GLU A 308 1.06 20.58 15.39
CA GLU A 308 -0.35 20.19 15.24
C GLU A 308 -0.56 18.70 15.56
N MET A 309 0.30 17.81 15.05
CA MET A 309 0.24 16.38 15.34
C MET A 309 0.39 16.10 16.84
N ILE A 310 1.38 16.72 17.49
CA ILE A 310 1.61 16.57 18.93
C ILE A 310 0.39 17.03 19.73
N ARG A 311 -0.21 18.15 19.36
CA ARG A 311 -1.40 18.68 20.01
C ARG A 311 -2.62 17.79 19.87
N LYS A 312 -2.81 17.17 18.70
CA LYS A 312 -3.96 16.29 18.39
C LYS A 312 -3.81 14.86 18.90
N ALA A 313 -2.58 14.38 19.03
CA ALA A 313 -2.30 12.98 19.37
C ALA A 313 -3.05 12.46 20.62
N PRO A 314 -3.14 13.16 21.78
CA PRO A 314 -3.86 12.63 22.93
C PRO A 314 -5.35 12.35 22.66
N GLY A 315 -6.02 13.24 21.93
CA GLY A 315 -7.44 13.04 21.55
C GLY A 315 -7.62 11.89 20.55
N ILE A 316 -6.69 11.74 19.63
CA ILE A 316 -6.70 10.65 18.66
C ILE A 316 -6.43 9.30 19.32
N ILE A 317 -5.47 9.24 20.22
CA ILE A 317 -5.19 8.02 21.00
C ILE A 317 -6.46 7.58 21.74
N LYS A 318 -7.11 8.51 22.44
CA LYS A 318 -8.36 8.21 23.15
C LYS A 318 -9.45 7.71 22.20
N LEU A 319 -9.69 8.39 21.10
CA LEU A 319 -10.69 7.99 20.08
C LEU A 319 -10.42 6.58 19.56
N VAL A 320 -9.18 6.30 19.21
CA VAL A 320 -8.80 5.00 18.66
C VAL A 320 -8.95 3.91 19.72
N ASP A 321 -8.41 4.09 20.90
CA ASP A 321 -8.39 3.06 21.94
C ASP A 321 -9.79 2.76 22.49
N GLU A 322 -10.62 3.78 22.68
CA GLU A 322 -11.92 3.63 23.31
C GLU A 322 -13.05 3.28 22.33
N GLU A 323 -12.92 3.69 21.06
CA GLU A 323 -14.03 3.59 20.09
C GLU A 323 -13.65 2.79 18.84
N LEU A 324 -12.60 3.22 18.11
CA LEU A 324 -12.35 2.72 16.78
C LEU A 324 -11.71 1.33 16.76
N TYR A 325 -10.66 1.12 17.53
CA TYR A 325 -9.99 -0.17 17.60
C TYR A 325 -10.93 -1.30 18.08
N PRO A 326 -11.73 -1.14 19.14
CA PRO A 326 -12.74 -2.13 19.52
C PRO A 326 -13.73 -2.45 18.40
N LYS A 327 -14.19 -1.41 17.68
CA LYS A 327 -15.08 -1.58 16.53
C LYS A 327 -14.44 -2.42 15.43
N TYR A 328 -13.21 -2.11 15.07
CA TYR A 328 -12.51 -2.81 13.98
C TYR A 328 -12.18 -4.26 14.30
N MET A 329 -11.81 -4.54 15.55
CA MET A 329 -11.60 -5.90 16.04
C MET A 329 -12.90 -6.71 15.94
N LYS A 330 -14.02 -6.15 16.40
CA LYS A 330 -15.32 -6.78 16.29
C LYS A 330 -15.75 -7.08 14.86
N GLN A 331 -15.51 -6.14 13.95
CA GLN A 331 -15.81 -6.32 12.52
C GLN A 331 -15.05 -7.49 11.89
N ARG A 332 -13.90 -7.85 12.44
CA ARG A 332 -13.05 -8.98 12.01
C ARG A 332 -13.28 -10.25 12.81
N GLY A 333 -14.17 -10.23 13.78
CA GLY A 333 -14.39 -11.37 14.68
C GLY A 333 -13.22 -11.64 15.62
N LEU A 334 -12.38 -10.62 15.88
CA LEU A 334 -11.19 -10.74 16.73
C LEU A 334 -11.51 -10.28 18.16
N GLU A 335 -10.90 -10.95 19.13
CA GLU A 335 -11.00 -10.58 20.55
C GLU A 335 -9.94 -9.53 20.92
N ILE A 336 -10.32 -8.56 21.73
CA ILE A 336 -9.40 -7.61 22.33
C ILE A 336 -8.73 -8.31 23.52
N LYS A 337 -7.43 -8.55 23.37
CA LYS A 337 -6.62 -9.14 24.45
C LYS A 337 -6.03 -8.06 25.34
#